data_3629b1c72d19656ced987fae500f2865
#
_entry.id   3629b1c72d19656ced987fae500f2865
#
_cell.length_a   1.000
_cell.length_b   1.000
_cell.length_c   1.000
_cell.angle_alpha   90.00
_cell.angle_beta   90.00
_cell.angle_gamma   90.00
#
_symmetry.space_group_name_H-M   'P 1'
#
loop_
_entity.id
_entity.type
_entity.pdbx_description
1 polymer ?
#
loop_
_entity_poly.entity_id
_entity_poly.type
_entity_poly.pdbx_seq_one_letter_code
_entity_poly.pdbx_strand_id
1 'polypeptide(L)'
;MSDELEYRAVLAVDIERSAGRGDRALLEIRARLTGMLREACAASGVDWAACLVHDLGDGLRVTAPAGTRKAALVHPLVPELALRLRTYNRGASPLTRIRVRIALHAGDVHVAPDGTVAGGPLEVLARLLDAPPARTALAGAPPTVPASLLLSGHFYDETVRHGHLGLFPEDFRKVGFTVKEHTGEAWLQLPGWQLPVRAAAEPADAVPRPAGAPEEPAGPDPAGSKMVNKASGHGVVHATQHGTQHIRIDRKH
;
A
#
# COMPACT_ATOMS: atom_id res chain seq x y z
N MET A 1 -35.90 -6.58 -4.16
CA MET A 1 -34.91 -5.97 -5.09
C MET A 1 -33.60 -6.66 -4.76
N SER A 2 -33.02 -7.40 -5.70
CA SER A 2 -31.80 -8.18 -5.43
C SER A 2 -30.62 -7.22 -5.49
N ASP A 3 -29.86 -7.12 -4.40
CA ASP A 3 -28.50 -6.60 -4.45
C ASP A 3 -27.72 -7.52 -5.39
N GLU A 4 -27.12 -6.93 -6.41
CA GLU A 4 -26.33 -7.71 -7.36
C GLU A 4 -24.90 -7.81 -6.86
N LEU A 5 -24.40 -9.03 -6.75
CA LEU A 5 -22.99 -9.29 -6.43
C LEU A 5 -22.18 -9.23 -7.72
N GLU A 6 -21.28 -8.28 -7.83
CA GLU A 6 -20.49 -8.04 -9.03
C GLU A 6 -19.00 -7.96 -8.72
N TYR A 7 -18.20 -8.60 -9.57
CA TYR A 7 -16.75 -8.44 -9.51
C TYR A 7 -16.33 -7.10 -10.11
N ARG A 8 -15.83 -6.20 -9.27
CA ARG A 8 -15.46 -4.84 -9.64
C ARG A 8 -14.04 -4.50 -9.24
N ALA A 9 -13.39 -3.68 -10.03
CA ALA A 9 -12.18 -2.99 -9.63
C ALA A 9 -12.54 -1.73 -8.86
N VAL A 10 -11.83 -1.50 -7.76
CA VAL A 10 -12.03 -0.34 -6.87
C VAL A 10 -10.72 0.43 -6.72
N LEU A 11 -10.82 1.74 -6.84
CA LEU A 11 -9.72 2.69 -6.70
C LEU A 11 -10.08 3.68 -5.59
N ALA A 12 -9.10 3.99 -4.72
CA ALA A 12 -9.21 5.13 -3.82
C ALA A 12 -8.02 6.07 -4.02
N VAL A 13 -8.30 7.36 -3.93
CA VAL A 13 -7.31 8.43 -4.00
C VAL A 13 -7.54 9.36 -2.82
N ASP A 14 -6.48 9.70 -2.11
CA ASP A 14 -6.51 10.53 -0.91
C ASP A 14 -5.41 11.61 -0.99
N ILE A 15 -5.73 12.85 -0.61
CA ILE A 15 -4.81 13.98 -0.67
C ILE A 15 -3.86 13.96 0.53
N GLU A 16 -2.56 13.89 0.25
CA GLU A 16 -1.54 13.99 1.30
C GLU A 16 -1.63 15.35 2.03
N ARG A 17 -1.66 15.30 3.37
CA ARG A 17 -1.69 16.50 4.22
C ARG A 17 -2.83 17.45 3.83
N SER A 18 -4.03 16.93 3.70
CA SER A 18 -5.25 17.69 3.42
C SER A 18 -5.62 18.66 4.55
N ALA A 19 -5.39 18.23 5.81
CA ALA A 19 -5.69 19.03 6.99
C ALA A 19 -4.81 20.31 7.11
N GLY A 20 -5.41 21.38 7.66
CA GLY A 20 -4.69 22.63 7.94
C GLY A 20 -4.49 23.56 6.75
N ARG A 21 -5.03 23.23 5.57
CA ARG A 21 -4.94 24.09 4.36
C ARG A 21 -5.97 25.21 4.32
N GLY A 22 -6.99 25.16 5.17
CA GLY A 22 -8.16 26.03 5.17
C GLY A 22 -9.22 25.58 4.17
N ASP A 23 -10.48 25.87 4.47
CA ASP A 23 -11.66 25.34 3.76
C ASP A 23 -11.65 25.67 2.27
N ARG A 24 -11.33 26.92 1.92
CA ARG A 24 -11.29 27.36 0.53
C ARG A 24 -10.27 26.60 -0.32
N ALA A 25 -9.05 26.43 0.22
CA ALA A 25 -8.00 25.67 -0.48
C ALA A 25 -8.38 24.19 -0.58
N LEU A 26 -8.96 23.62 0.49
CA LEU A 26 -9.43 22.24 0.50
C LEU A 26 -10.52 21.99 -0.57
N LEU A 27 -11.52 22.85 -0.68
CA LEU A 27 -12.56 22.75 -1.71
C LEU A 27 -11.96 22.86 -3.13
N GLU A 28 -11.01 23.78 -3.33
CA GLU A 28 -10.34 23.94 -4.62
C GLU A 28 -9.57 22.67 -5.01
N ILE A 29 -8.70 22.14 -4.14
CA ILE A 29 -7.86 20.97 -4.46
C ILE A 29 -8.72 19.72 -4.68
N ARG A 30 -9.83 19.56 -3.95
CA ARG A 30 -10.77 18.44 -4.16
C ARG A 30 -11.43 18.51 -5.53
N ALA A 31 -11.94 19.69 -5.91
CA ALA A 31 -12.53 19.90 -7.24
C ALA A 31 -11.51 19.65 -8.35
N ARG A 32 -10.25 20.12 -8.17
CA ARG A 32 -9.16 19.88 -9.13
C ARG A 32 -8.79 18.41 -9.24
N LEU A 33 -8.66 17.70 -8.11
CA LEU A 33 -8.36 16.27 -8.09
C LEU A 33 -9.45 15.47 -8.83
N THR A 34 -10.73 15.77 -8.55
CA THR A 34 -11.86 15.10 -9.22
C THR A 34 -11.83 15.34 -10.74
N GLY A 35 -11.55 16.57 -11.18
CA GLY A 35 -11.41 16.90 -12.60
C GLY A 35 -10.26 16.13 -13.26
N MET A 36 -9.07 16.14 -12.66
CA MET A 36 -7.89 15.41 -13.17
C MET A 36 -8.11 13.91 -13.20
N LEU A 37 -8.80 13.34 -12.20
CA LEU A 37 -9.11 11.91 -12.19
C LEU A 37 -10.09 11.53 -13.30
N ARG A 38 -11.12 12.35 -13.52
CA ARG A 38 -12.07 12.17 -14.64
C ARG A 38 -11.37 12.18 -16.00
N GLU A 39 -10.48 13.14 -16.20
CA GLU A 39 -9.69 13.25 -17.44
C GLU A 39 -8.74 12.05 -17.61
N ALA A 40 -8.10 11.58 -16.51
CA ALA A 40 -7.25 10.41 -16.54
C ALA A 40 -8.05 9.14 -16.85
N CYS A 41 -9.27 8.98 -16.33
CA CYS A 41 -10.19 7.90 -16.70
C CYS A 41 -10.51 7.93 -18.19
N ALA A 42 -10.90 9.08 -18.73
CA ALA A 42 -11.20 9.23 -20.14
C ALA A 42 -10.01 8.87 -21.05
N ALA A 43 -8.80 9.35 -20.70
CA ALA A 43 -7.57 9.02 -21.43
C ALA A 43 -7.20 7.52 -21.35
N SER A 44 -7.74 6.81 -20.38
CA SER A 44 -7.47 5.39 -20.12
C SER A 44 -8.58 4.47 -20.63
N GLY A 45 -9.60 5.03 -21.31
CA GLY A 45 -10.75 4.25 -21.80
C GLY A 45 -11.67 3.77 -20.67
N VAL A 46 -11.63 4.41 -19.50
CA VAL A 46 -12.56 4.15 -18.38
C VAL A 46 -13.69 5.16 -18.43
N ASP A 47 -14.91 4.66 -18.62
CA ASP A 47 -16.10 5.51 -18.65
C ASP A 47 -16.42 6.05 -17.25
N TRP A 48 -16.09 7.31 -17.02
CA TRP A 48 -16.35 7.98 -15.75
C TRP A 48 -17.83 8.06 -15.40
N ALA A 49 -18.71 8.20 -16.39
CA ALA A 49 -20.14 8.33 -16.14
C ALA A 49 -20.76 7.01 -15.64
N ALA A 50 -20.16 5.88 -15.99
CA ALA A 50 -20.56 4.56 -15.52
C ALA A 50 -19.85 4.14 -14.22
N CYS A 51 -18.91 4.94 -13.70
CA CYS A 51 -18.27 4.69 -12.42
C CYS A 51 -19.19 5.12 -11.25
N LEU A 52 -19.14 4.34 -10.16
CA LEU A 52 -19.76 4.73 -8.90
C LEU A 52 -18.71 5.48 -8.05
N VAL A 53 -18.91 6.78 -7.93
CA VAL A 53 -17.96 7.68 -7.25
C VAL A 53 -18.50 8.04 -5.87
N HIS A 54 -17.66 7.86 -4.86
CA HIS A 54 -17.98 8.16 -3.47
C HIS A 54 -16.96 9.14 -2.89
N ASP A 55 -17.44 10.22 -2.29
CA ASP A 55 -16.63 11.24 -1.62
C ASP A 55 -16.15 10.72 -0.26
N LEU A 56 -14.84 10.79 -0.01
CA LEU A 56 -14.22 10.39 1.26
C LEU A 56 -13.83 11.60 2.14
N GLY A 57 -14.20 12.79 1.74
CA GLY A 57 -13.83 14.03 2.43
C GLY A 57 -12.58 14.67 1.83
N ASP A 58 -11.40 14.11 2.03
CA ASP A 58 -10.15 14.57 1.42
C ASP A 58 -9.70 13.75 0.20
N GLY A 59 -10.55 12.84 -0.25
CA GLY A 59 -10.31 11.97 -1.38
C GLY A 59 -11.57 11.44 -2.01
N LEU A 60 -11.40 10.47 -2.90
CA LEU A 60 -12.46 9.83 -3.66
C LEU A 60 -12.26 8.32 -3.69
N ARG A 61 -13.36 7.58 -3.61
CA ARG A 61 -13.42 6.17 -3.99
C ARG A 61 -14.17 6.03 -5.30
N VAL A 62 -13.60 5.31 -6.23
CA VAL A 62 -14.18 5.03 -7.54
C VAL A 62 -14.32 3.52 -7.70
N THR A 63 -15.54 3.05 -7.90
CA THR A 63 -15.82 1.66 -8.29
C THR A 63 -16.03 1.66 -9.80
N ALA A 64 -15.14 1.03 -10.53
CA ALA A 64 -15.19 0.97 -11.99
C ALA A 64 -16.37 0.11 -12.47
N PRO A 65 -16.90 0.34 -13.69
CA PRO A 65 -17.93 -0.50 -14.27
C PRO A 65 -17.51 -1.98 -14.32
N ALA A 66 -18.49 -2.90 -14.25
CA ALA A 66 -18.22 -4.32 -14.48
C ALA A 66 -17.53 -4.52 -15.84
N GLY A 67 -16.58 -5.45 -15.91
CA GLY A 67 -15.83 -5.72 -17.14
C GLY A 67 -14.73 -4.71 -17.46
N THR A 68 -14.52 -3.66 -16.65
CA THR A 68 -13.38 -2.76 -16.82
C THR A 68 -12.07 -3.54 -16.79
N ARG A 69 -11.21 -3.34 -17.81
CA ARG A 69 -9.88 -3.94 -17.85
C ARG A 69 -9.03 -3.41 -16.71
N LYS A 70 -8.82 -4.21 -15.66
CA LYS A 70 -8.10 -3.81 -14.43
C LYS A 70 -6.72 -3.21 -14.71
N ALA A 71 -5.98 -3.77 -15.69
CA ALA A 71 -4.69 -3.25 -16.10
C ALA A 71 -4.75 -1.76 -16.53
N ALA A 72 -5.87 -1.30 -17.13
CA ALA A 72 -6.04 0.10 -17.54
C ALA A 72 -6.04 1.07 -16.35
N LEU A 73 -6.45 0.60 -15.17
CA LEU A 73 -6.42 1.41 -13.93
C LEU A 73 -4.99 1.59 -13.40
N VAL A 74 -4.05 0.70 -13.73
CA VAL A 74 -2.63 0.87 -13.42
C VAL A 74 -1.95 1.67 -14.51
N HIS A 75 -2.10 1.22 -15.77
CA HIS A 75 -1.55 1.88 -16.94
C HIS A 75 -2.56 1.83 -18.09
N PRO A 76 -3.00 3.00 -18.60
CA PRO A 76 -2.38 4.31 -18.46
C PRO A 76 -2.92 5.22 -17.33
N LEU A 77 -3.98 4.87 -16.57
CA LEU A 77 -4.68 5.79 -15.67
C LEU A 77 -3.74 6.45 -14.64
N VAL A 78 -2.95 5.68 -13.91
CA VAL A 78 -2.08 6.24 -12.84
C VAL A 78 -0.99 7.17 -13.41
N PRO A 79 -0.25 6.83 -14.47
CA PRO A 79 0.66 7.77 -15.14
C PRO A 79 -0.02 9.04 -15.64
N GLU A 80 -1.21 8.92 -16.22
CA GLU A 80 -2.00 10.06 -16.70
C GLU A 80 -2.41 11.00 -15.56
N LEU A 81 -2.88 10.45 -14.44
CA LEU A 81 -3.16 11.24 -13.25
C LEU A 81 -1.90 11.91 -12.70
N ALA A 82 -0.80 11.18 -12.60
CA ALA A 82 0.47 11.71 -12.12
C ALA A 82 0.99 12.86 -13.02
N LEU A 83 0.84 12.74 -14.34
CA LEU A 83 1.21 13.80 -15.27
C LEU A 83 0.40 15.08 -15.04
N ARG A 84 -0.94 14.95 -14.87
CA ARG A 84 -1.84 16.07 -14.61
C ARG A 84 -1.53 16.75 -13.29
N LEU A 85 -1.32 15.97 -12.24
CA LEU A 85 -0.90 16.47 -10.93
C LEU A 85 0.43 17.24 -11.00
N ARG A 86 1.42 16.71 -11.70
CA ARG A 86 2.71 17.40 -11.88
C ARG A 86 2.55 18.71 -12.64
N THR A 87 1.73 18.72 -13.70
CA THR A 87 1.46 19.92 -14.51
C THR A 87 0.77 20.98 -13.66
N TYR A 88 -0.29 20.60 -12.92
CA TYR A 88 -0.98 21.49 -12.01
C TYR A 88 -0.06 22.07 -10.93
N ASN A 89 0.74 21.20 -10.30
CA ASN A 89 1.63 21.59 -9.21
C ASN A 89 2.74 22.58 -9.59
N ARG A 90 3.06 22.72 -10.87
CA ARG A 90 4.06 23.72 -11.33
C ARG A 90 3.61 25.16 -11.06
N GLY A 91 2.32 25.44 -11.15
CA GLY A 91 1.75 26.77 -10.88
C GLY A 91 1.03 26.90 -9.55
N ALA A 92 0.91 25.81 -8.79
CA ALA A 92 0.14 25.79 -7.55
C ALA A 92 0.93 26.40 -6.36
N SER A 93 0.23 27.16 -5.53
CA SER A 93 0.75 27.63 -4.25
C SER A 93 1.03 26.46 -3.29
N PRO A 94 1.81 26.63 -2.24
CA PRO A 94 2.02 25.59 -1.22
C PRO A 94 0.71 25.04 -0.64
N LEU A 95 -0.31 25.88 -0.47
CA LEU A 95 -1.62 25.49 0.08
C LEU A 95 -2.48 24.69 -0.90
N THR A 96 -2.30 24.92 -2.21
CA THR A 96 -3.10 24.28 -3.26
C THR A 96 -2.35 23.16 -4.00
N ARG A 97 -1.08 22.93 -3.71
CA ARG A 97 -0.33 21.81 -4.29
C ARG A 97 -0.93 20.47 -3.87
N ILE A 98 -1.10 19.55 -4.84
CA ILE A 98 -1.75 18.26 -4.63
C ILE A 98 -0.72 17.12 -4.78
N ARG A 99 -0.56 16.34 -3.73
CA ARG A 99 0.08 15.03 -3.76
C ARG A 99 -0.91 14.01 -3.23
N VAL A 100 -0.93 12.82 -3.80
CA VAL A 100 -1.96 11.82 -3.48
C VAL A 100 -1.38 10.46 -3.16
N ARG A 101 -2.10 9.73 -2.32
CA ARG A 101 -1.94 8.29 -2.16
C ARG A 101 -3.04 7.62 -2.98
N ILE A 102 -2.68 6.57 -3.71
CA ILE A 102 -3.59 5.81 -4.56
C ILE A 102 -3.57 4.37 -4.09
N ALA A 103 -4.73 3.76 -3.92
CA ALA A 103 -4.89 2.34 -3.66
C ALA A 103 -5.75 1.69 -4.73
N LEU A 104 -5.41 0.46 -5.15
CA LEU A 104 -6.17 -0.35 -6.10
C LEU A 104 -6.38 -1.76 -5.56
N HIS A 105 -7.60 -2.23 -5.69
CA HIS A 105 -8.02 -3.60 -5.38
C HIS A 105 -9.14 -4.04 -6.32
N ALA A 106 -9.47 -5.33 -6.34
CA ALA A 106 -10.64 -5.87 -7.04
C ALA A 106 -11.22 -7.03 -6.24
N GLY A 107 -12.53 -7.22 -6.39
CA GLY A 107 -13.25 -8.32 -5.77
C GLY A 107 -14.76 -8.14 -5.91
N ASP A 108 -15.51 -9.08 -5.34
CA ASP A 108 -16.96 -9.08 -5.38
C ASP A 108 -17.52 -8.03 -4.41
N VAL A 109 -18.31 -7.12 -4.94
CA VAL A 109 -19.01 -6.06 -4.20
C VAL A 109 -20.51 -6.16 -4.43
N HIS A 110 -21.28 -5.78 -3.43
CA HIS A 110 -22.72 -5.56 -3.57
C HIS A 110 -22.96 -4.16 -4.12
N VAL A 111 -23.73 -4.07 -5.19
CA VAL A 111 -24.14 -2.79 -5.79
C VAL A 111 -25.65 -2.66 -5.61
N ALA A 112 -26.05 -1.70 -4.79
CA ALA A 112 -27.46 -1.39 -4.60
C ALA A 112 -28.01 -0.53 -5.75
N PRO A 113 -29.33 -0.53 -5.97
CA PRO A 113 -29.96 0.24 -7.07
C PRO A 113 -29.74 1.75 -7.00
N ASP A 114 -29.43 2.29 -5.82
CA ASP A 114 -29.10 3.71 -5.62
C ASP A 114 -27.61 4.02 -5.89
N GLY A 115 -26.82 3.03 -6.32
CA GLY A 115 -25.39 3.16 -6.55
C GLY A 115 -24.53 3.01 -5.30
N THR A 116 -25.11 2.68 -4.15
CA THR A 116 -24.36 2.35 -2.94
C THR A 116 -23.58 1.06 -3.16
N VAL A 117 -22.29 1.06 -2.77
CA VAL A 117 -21.41 -0.10 -2.90
C VAL A 117 -20.95 -0.56 -1.51
N ALA A 118 -21.05 -1.86 -1.25
CA ALA A 118 -20.60 -2.49 -0.01
C ALA A 118 -19.84 -3.79 -0.27
N GLY A 119 -19.02 -4.21 0.68
CA GLY A 119 -18.33 -5.51 0.64
C GLY A 119 -16.88 -5.47 1.09
N GLY A 120 -16.32 -6.65 1.31
CA GLY A 120 -14.93 -6.84 1.76
C GLY A 120 -13.86 -6.13 0.92
N PRO A 121 -13.98 -6.03 -0.41
CA PRO A 121 -13.02 -5.29 -1.24
C PRO A 121 -12.85 -3.82 -0.83
N LEU A 122 -13.90 -3.17 -0.32
CA LEU A 122 -13.81 -1.77 0.13
C LEU A 122 -13.01 -1.65 1.43
N GLU A 123 -13.09 -2.66 2.31
CA GLU A 123 -12.29 -2.71 3.53
C GLU A 123 -10.81 -2.90 3.22
N VAL A 124 -10.50 -3.82 2.28
CA VAL A 124 -9.13 -4.02 1.80
C VAL A 124 -8.58 -2.73 1.20
N LEU A 125 -9.36 -2.07 0.35
CA LEU A 125 -8.99 -0.80 -0.28
C LEU A 125 -8.70 0.29 0.76
N ALA A 126 -9.55 0.45 1.78
CA ALA A 126 -9.35 1.41 2.86
C ALA A 126 -8.06 1.13 3.65
N ARG A 127 -7.79 -0.15 3.98
CA ARG A 127 -6.54 -0.55 4.65
C ARG A 127 -5.30 -0.27 3.81
N LEU A 128 -5.36 -0.47 2.49
CA LEU A 128 -4.27 -0.12 1.58
C LEU A 128 -4.02 1.39 1.55
N LEU A 129 -5.08 2.19 1.49
CA LEU A 129 -4.98 3.65 1.46
C LEU A 129 -4.34 4.20 2.75
N ASP A 130 -4.66 3.60 3.90
CA ASP A 130 -4.12 3.95 5.21
C ASP A 130 -2.74 3.34 5.49
N ALA A 131 -2.25 2.45 4.63
CA ALA A 131 -1.02 1.71 4.88
C ALA A 131 0.21 2.63 4.97
N PRO A 132 1.05 2.48 6.03
CA PRO A 132 2.23 3.31 6.24
C PRO A 132 3.23 3.34 5.09
N PRO A 133 3.49 2.25 4.34
CA PRO A 133 4.49 2.25 3.27
C PRO A 133 4.25 3.31 2.20
N ALA A 134 3.00 3.52 1.74
CA ALA A 134 2.68 4.54 0.75
C ALA A 134 2.92 5.96 1.27
N ARG A 135 2.52 6.20 2.53
CA ARG A 135 2.72 7.49 3.21
C ARG A 135 4.20 7.80 3.37
N THR A 136 4.98 6.84 3.87
CA THR A 136 6.43 6.98 4.08
C THR A 136 7.17 7.19 2.77
N ALA A 137 6.86 6.40 1.74
CA ALA A 137 7.49 6.52 0.44
C ALA A 137 7.20 7.89 -0.22
N LEU A 138 5.95 8.34 -0.17
CA LEU A 138 5.56 9.63 -0.72
C LEU A 138 6.22 10.78 0.06
N ALA A 139 6.21 10.75 1.39
CA ALA A 139 6.84 11.77 2.22
C ALA A 139 8.35 11.87 2.01
N GLY A 140 9.04 10.75 1.77
CA GLY A 140 10.47 10.68 1.48
C GLY A 140 10.85 10.99 0.04
N ALA A 141 9.89 11.05 -0.88
CA ALA A 141 10.14 11.34 -2.28
C ALA A 141 10.26 12.86 -2.54
N PRO A 142 10.99 13.27 -3.59
CA PRO A 142 11.05 14.66 -4.00
C PRO A 142 9.66 15.29 -4.17
N PRO A 143 9.49 16.60 -3.91
CA PRO A 143 8.20 17.29 -4.08
C PRO A 143 7.61 17.22 -5.50
N THR A 144 8.42 16.88 -6.49
CA THR A 144 8.01 16.67 -7.87
C THR A 144 7.31 15.34 -8.12
N VAL A 145 7.42 14.39 -7.17
CA VAL A 145 6.69 13.11 -7.20
C VAL A 145 5.28 13.33 -6.66
N PRO A 146 4.25 13.25 -7.51
CA PRO A 146 2.91 13.69 -7.11
C PRO A 146 2.08 12.59 -6.44
N ALA A 147 2.50 11.33 -6.55
CA ALA A 147 1.67 10.22 -6.11
C ALA A 147 2.49 9.04 -5.58
N SER A 148 1.88 8.27 -4.68
CA SER A 148 2.26 6.89 -4.38
C SER A 148 1.09 5.96 -4.73
N LEU A 149 1.40 4.75 -5.21
CA LEU A 149 0.44 3.73 -5.58
C LEU A 149 0.66 2.47 -4.74
N LEU A 150 -0.39 1.95 -4.14
CA LEU A 150 -0.41 0.61 -3.55
C LEU A 150 -1.42 -0.28 -4.27
N LEU A 151 -0.96 -1.44 -4.70
CA LEU A 151 -1.80 -2.52 -5.21
C LEU A 151 -1.91 -3.61 -4.15
N SER A 152 -3.11 -4.18 -3.96
CA SER A 152 -3.21 -5.44 -3.22
C SER A 152 -2.44 -6.54 -3.95
N GLY A 153 -1.99 -7.59 -3.23
CA GLY A 153 -1.33 -8.74 -3.85
C GLY A 153 -2.19 -9.36 -4.96
N HIS A 154 -3.48 -9.55 -4.69
CA HIS A 154 -4.44 -10.05 -5.67
C HIS A 154 -4.50 -9.17 -6.94
N PHE A 155 -4.62 -7.85 -6.78
CA PHE A 155 -4.70 -6.93 -7.93
C PHE A 155 -3.40 -6.92 -8.74
N TYR A 156 -2.25 -6.96 -8.07
CA TYR A 156 -0.94 -7.05 -8.71
C TYR A 156 -0.79 -8.34 -9.52
N ASP A 157 -1.16 -9.48 -8.93
CA ASP A 157 -1.07 -10.78 -9.60
C ASP A 157 -1.94 -10.84 -10.87
N GLU A 158 -3.11 -10.21 -10.85
CA GLU A 158 -4.02 -10.18 -12.00
C GLU A 158 -3.65 -9.13 -13.08
N THR A 159 -2.77 -8.17 -12.78
CA THR A 159 -2.50 -7.05 -13.70
C THR A 159 -1.04 -6.89 -14.07
N VAL A 160 -0.15 -6.73 -13.09
CA VAL A 160 1.25 -6.33 -13.30
C VAL A 160 2.19 -7.51 -13.48
N ARG A 161 1.98 -8.58 -12.70
CA ARG A 161 2.88 -9.73 -12.60
C ARG A 161 3.34 -10.30 -13.94
N HIS A 162 2.46 -10.26 -14.95
CA HIS A 162 2.70 -10.87 -16.25
C HIS A 162 3.40 -9.94 -17.27
N GLY A 163 3.75 -8.71 -16.88
CA GLY A 163 4.54 -7.81 -17.71
C GLY A 163 3.84 -7.39 -19.00
N HIS A 164 2.60 -6.89 -18.92
CA HIS A 164 1.92 -6.32 -20.08
C HIS A 164 2.50 -4.95 -20.47
N LEU A 165 2.24 -4.52 -21.71
CA LEU A 165 2.72 -3.25 -22.22
C LEU A 165 2.40 -2.06 -21.28
N GLY A 166 3.44 -1.37 -20.83
CA GLY A 166 3.35 -0.27 -19.87
C GLY A 166 3.26 -0.68 -18.40
N LEU A 167 3.30 -1.99 -18.09
CA LEU A 167 3.29 -2.55 -16.74
C LEU A 167 4.57 -3.35 -16.53
N PHE A 168 5.52 -2.77 -15.80
CA PHE A 168 6.82 -3.37 -15.55
C PHE A 168 6.88 -3.84 -14.09
N PRO A 169 6.93 -5.17 -13.82
CA PRO A 169 6.99 -5.71 -12.45
C PRO A 169 8.12 -5.12 -11.60
N GLU A 170 9.26 -4.79 -12.22
CA GLU A 170 10.43 -4.20 -11.58
C GLU A 170 10.21 -2.79 -11.02
N ASP A 171 9.18 -2.08 -11.48
CA ASP A 171 8.79 -0.76 -10.97
C ASP A 171 8.05 -0.86 -9.62
N PHE A 172 7.66 -2.07 -9.24
CA PHE A 172 6.90 -2.32 -8.02
C PHE A 172 7.76 -3.00 -6.96
N ARG A 173 7.64 -2.53 -5.73
CA ARG A 173 8.27 -3.12 -4.56
C ARG A 173 7.23 -3.78 -3.67
N LYS A 174 7.44 -5.06 -3.34
CA LYS A 174 6.65 -5.73 -2.32
C LYS A 174 6.93 -5.12 -0.95
N VAL A 175 5.88 -4.78 -0.20
CA VAL A 175 5.94 -4.16 1.12
C VAL A 175 4.96 -4.84 2.06
N GLY A 176 5.42 -5.12 3.29
CA GLY A 176 4.54 -5.51 4.39
C GLY A 176 3.96 -4.28 5.07
N PHE A 177 2.75 -4.38 5.60
CA PHE A 177 2.15 -3.32 6.41
C PHE A 177 1.24 -3.90 7.49
N THR A 178 1.05 -3.12 8.55
CA THR A 178 0.07 -3.38 9.60
C THR A 178 -0.79 -2.13 9.77
N VAL A 179 -2.10 -2.30 9.69
CA VAL A 179 -3.10 -1.26 9.94
C VAL A 179 -4.12 -1.81 10.92
N LYS A 180 -4.17 -1.22 12.11
CA LYS A 180 -4.94 -1.75 13.25
C LYS A 180 -4.51 -3.20 13.54
N GLU A 181 -5.44 -4.15 13.48
CA GLU A 181 -5.21 -5.58 13.73
C GLU A 181 -4.88 -6.37 12.45
N HIS A 182 -4.89 -5.70 11.29
CA HIS A 182 -4.65 -6.35 10.00
C HIS A 182 -3.20 -6.21 9.57
N THR A 183 -2.53 -7.35 9.38
CA THR A 183 -1.21 -7.43 8.74
C THR A 183 -1.37 -8.01 7.34
N GLY A 184 -0.74 -7.38 6.36
CA GLY A 184 -0.84 -7.78 4.96
C GLY A 184 0.37 -7.36 4.14
N GLU A 185 0.35 -7.75 2.88
CA GLU A 185 1.34 -7.40 1.88
C GLU A 185 0.69 -6.63 0.74
N ALA A 186 1.46 -5.71 0.15
CA ALA A 186 1.05 -4.90 -0.98
C ALA A 186 2.23 -4.63 -1.90
N TRP A 187 1.95 -4.08 -3.08
CA TRP A 187 2.96 -3.69 -4.06
C TRP A 187 2.95 -2.18 -4.22
N LEU A 188 4.09 -1.57 -3.93
CA LEU A 188 4.29 -0.12 -3.90
C LEU A 188 5.01 0.36 -5.15
N GLN A 189 4.50 1.43 -5.75
CA GLN A 189 5.14 2.19 -6.83
C GLN A 189 5.06 3.70 -6.53
N LEU A 190 6.04 4.45 -6.97
CA LEU A 190 5.98 5.91 -7.09
C LEU A 190 5.93 6.26 -8.59
N PRO A 191 4.76 6.63 -9.15
CA PRO A 191 4.62 6.87 -10.59
C PRO A 191 5.61 7.91 -11.12
N GLY A 192 6.43 7.50 -12.09
CA GLY A 192 7.46 8.34 -12.68
C GLY A 192 8.70 8.58 -11.79
N TRP A 193 8.88 7.76 -10.75
CA TRP A 193 10.05 7.80 -9.87
C TRP A 193 10.46 6.39 -9.47
N GLN A 194 11.74 6.06 -9.62
CA GLN A 194 12.25 4.77 -9.13
C GLN A 194 12.46 4.83 -7.62
N LEU A 195 11.88 3.87 -6.91
CA LEU A 195 12.13 3.70 -5.49
C LEU A 195 13.61 3.35 -5.30
N PRO A 196 14.35 4.04 -4.39
CA PRO A 196 15.73 3.66 -4.07
C PRO A 196 15.78 2.17 -3.71
N VAL A 197 16.72 1.45 -4.31
CA VAL A 197 17.01 0.08 -3.89
C VAL A 197 17.39 0.18 -2.42
N ARG A 198 16.56 -0.33 -1.53
CA ARG A 198 16.94 -0.46 -0.14
C ARG A 198 18.10 -1.45 -0.14
N ALA A 199 19.33 -1.01 0.10
CA ALA A 199 20.41 -1.90 0.43
C ALA A 199 19.85 -2.88 1.46
N ALA A 200 20.00 -4.19 1.21
CA ALA A 200 19.56 -5.20 2.16
C ALA A 200 19.98 -4.69 3.53
N ALA A 201 19.04 -4.59 4.47
CA ALA A 201 19.39 -4.21 5.82
C ALA A 201 20.48 -5.17 6.23
N GLU A 202 21.72 -4.68 6.39
CA GLU A 202 22.73 -5.44 7.09
C GLU A 202 22.09 -5.86 8.39
N PRO A 203 22.23 -7.14 8.78
CA PRO A 203 21.75 -7.56 10.07
C PRO A 203 22.35 -6.59 11.10
N ALA A 204 21.47 -5.94 11.88
CA ALA A 204 21.87 -5.05 12.95
C ALA A 204 22.48 -5.89 14.09
N ASP A 205 23.70 -6.40 13.87
CA ASP A 205 24.55 -7.03 14.86
C ASP A 205 26.01 -6.91 14.39
N ALA A 206 26.46 -5.66 14.28
CA ALA A 206 27.87 -5.35 14.40
C ALA A 206 28.00 -4.20 15.41
N VAL A 207 27.99 -4.54 16.68
CA VAL A 207 28.54 -3.70 17.74
C VAL A 207 29.97 -3.37 17.34
N PRO A 208 30.40 -2.12 17.18
CA PRO A 208 31.78 -1.80 16.90
C PRO A 208 32.64 -2.27 18.09
N ARG A 209 33.50 -3.24 17.87
CA ARG A 209 34.58 -3.55 18.86
C ARG A 209 35.49 -2.33 18.96
N PRO A 210 35.72 -1.79 20.15
CA PRO A 210 36.77 -0.80 20.33
C PRO A 210 38.11 -1.42 20.00
N ALA A 211 38.89 -0.79 19.13
CA ALA A 211 40.23 -1.15 18.80
C ALA A 211 41.12 -0.95 20.05
N GLY A 212 41.81 -2.02 20.47
CA GLY A 212 42.91 -1.94 21.40
C GLY A 212 42.67 -2.55 22.78
N ALA A 213 42.77 -3.87 22.88
CA ALA A 213 43.20 -4.58 24.09
C ALA A 213 43.96 -5.84 23.69
N PRO A 214 45.05 -6.20 24.37
CA PRO A 214 45.93 -7.31 23.98
C PRO A 214 45.28 -8.68 24.23
N GLU A 215 45.61 -9.63 23.36
CA GLU A 215 45.22 -11.05 23.48
C GLU A 215 45.75 -11.66 24.76
N GLU A 216 44.88 -12.11 25.65
CA GLU A 216 45.20 -13.07 26.70
C GLU A 216 44.77 -14.49 26.24
N PRO A 217 45.51 -15.53 26.66
CA PRO A 217 45.33 -16.89 26.16
C PRO A 217 44.07 -17.56 26.67
N ALA A 218 43.45 -18.35 25.79
CA ALA A 218 42.22 -19.10 25.99
C ALA A 218 42.23 -19.95 27.27
N GLY A 219 41.36 -19.60 28.21
CA GLY A 219 40.95 -20.44 29.33
C GLY A 219 39.75 -21.32 28.97
N PRO A 220 39.51 -22.43 29.71
CA PRO A 220 38.53 -23.44 29.34
C PRO A 220 37.08 -22.93 29.46
N ASP A 221 36.27 -23.39 28.51
CA ASP A 221 34.86 -23.17 28.31
C ASP A 221 34.02 -23.30 29.60
N PRO A 222 33.24 -22.30 30.04
CA PRO A 222 32.33 -22.47 31.17
C PRO A 222 31.08 -23.19 30.73
N ALA A 223 30.91 -24.41 31.22
CA ALA A 223 29.71 -25.22 31.10
C ALA A 223 28.45 -24.48 31.57
N GLY A 224 27.43 -24.46 30.71
CA GLY A 224 26.04 -24.35 31.15
C GLY A 224 25.45 -22.96 31.23
N SER A 225 25.10 -22.33 30.09
CA SER A 225 24.09 -21.30 30.12
C SER A 225 22.70 -21.91 30.35
N LYS A 226 22.10 -21.60 31.52
CA LYS A 226 20.79 -22.12 31.94
C LYS A 226 19.68 -21.27 31.40
N MET A 227 18.89 -21.82 30.45
CA MET A 227 17.70 -21.19 29.95
C MET A 227 16.51 -21.54 30.84
N VAL A 228 15.82 -20.54 31.40
CA VAL A 228 14.64 -20.72 32.24
C VAL A 228 13.41 -20.18 31.51
N ASN A 229 12.50 -21.07 31.11
CA ASN A 229 11.22 -20.72 30.53
C ASN A 229 10.10 -20.99 31.54
N LYS A 230 9.17 -20.03 31.71
CA LYS A 230 8.01 -20.17 32.59
C LYS A 230 6.73 -20.11 31.76
N ALA A 231 5.85 -21.09 31.91
CA ALA A 231 4.48 -21.05 31.42
C ALA A 231 3.52 -20.95 32.61
N SER A 232 2.43 -20.21 32.46
CA SER A 232 1.33 -20.15 33.44
C SER A 232 -0.01 -20.48 32.74
N GLY A 233 -0.90 -21.19 33.40
CA GLY A 233 -2.17 -21.66 32.84
C GLY A 233 -1.99 -22.89 31.92
N HIS A 234 -2.80 -22.99 30.88
CA HIS A 234 -2.76 -24.11 29.91
C HIS A 234 -1.81 -23.88 28.73
N GLY A 235 -0.86 -22.96 28.85
CA GLY A 235 0.10 -22.65 27.79
C GLY A 235 1.24 -23.63 27.70
N VAL A 236 1.68 -23.97 26.49
CA VAL A 236 2.88 -24.79 26.22
C VAL A 236 3.97 -23.87 25.66
N VAL A 237 5.16 -23.92 26.25
CA VAL A 237 6.34 -23.16 25.78
C VAL A 237 7.30 -24.12 25.08
N HIS A 238 7.59 -23.83 23.82
CA HIS A 238 8.63 -24.49 23.05
C HIS A 238 9.81 -23.52 22.89
N ALA A 239 10.98 -23.93 23.35
CA ALA A 239 12.19 -23.10 23.28
C ALA A 239 13.40 -23.91 22.90
N THR A 240 14.25 -23.34 22.01
CA THR A 240 15.52 -23.92 21.59
C THR A 240 16.62 -22.88 21.73
N GLN A 241 17.69 -23.20 22.42
CA GLN A 241 18.83 -22.28 22.59
C GLN A 241 19.82 -22.38 21.43
N HIS A 242 20.04 -23.59 20.92
CA HIS A 242 20.86 -23.87 19.74
C HIS A 242 20.30 -25.10 19.01
N GLY A 243 20.22 -25.06 17.66
CA GLY A 243 19.81 -26.19 16.82
C GLY A 243 18.35 -26.08 16.29
N THR A 244 17.96 -27.13 15.54
CA THR A 244 16.62 -27.23 14.91
C THR A 244 15.69 -28.06 15.79
N GLN A 245 14.49 -27.58 16.05
CA GLN A 245 13.46 -28.29 16.80
C GLN A 245 12.32 -28.73 15.91
N HIS A 246 11.99 -30.02 15.92
CA HIS A 246 10.80 -30.57 15.25
C HIS A 246 9.71 -30.89 16.28
N ILE A 247 8.56 -30.23 16.19
CA ILE A 247 7.44 -30.39 17.13
C ILE A 247 6.30 -31.10 16.43
N ARG A 248 5.87 -32.23 16.98
CA ARG A 248 4.68 -32.96 16.55
C ARG A 248 3.65 -32.90 17.65
N ILE A 249 2.46 -32.34 17.35
CA ILE A 249 1.35 -32.23 18.30
C ILE A 249 0.27 -33.23 17.89
N ASP A 250 0.10 -34.29 18.66
CA ASP A 250 -1.01 -35.23 18.51
C ASP A 250 -2.18 -34.79 19.41
N ARG A 251 -3.29 -34.32 18.81
CA ARG A 251 -4.53 -34.05 19.53
C ARG A 251 -5.30 -35.36 19.67
N LYS A 252 -5.41 -35.85 20.90
CA LYS A 252 -6.44 -36.89 21.24
C LYS A 252 -7.79 -36.19 21.37
N HIS A 253 -8.75 -36.67 20.62
CA HIS A 253 -10.18 -36.34 20.78
C HIS A 253 -10.74 -36.96 22.08
#